data_b4e3ff96689f8ad8c26532f034d719d6
#
_entry.id   b4e3ff96689f8ad8c26532f034d719d6
#
_cell.length_a   1.000
_cell.length_b   1.000
_cell.length_c   1.000
_cell.angle_alpha   90.00
_cell.angle_beta   90.00
_cell.angle_gamma   90.00
#
_symmetry.space_group_name_H-M   'P 1'
#
loop_
_entity.id
_entity.type
_entity.pdbx_description
1 polymer ?
#
loop_
_entity_poly.entity_id
_entity_poly.type
_entity_poly.pdbx_seq_one_letter_code
_entity_poly.pdbx_strand_id
1 'polypeptide(L)'
;MTIALVTGTSSGIGLATSVSLARRGHKVIATMRDLNRSTELRKIAEAESLPISIEQLDVNSDISVNDSMSRLLSEHDHIDVLVNNAGLGGGGSIEELPLAFFREVMETNYFGALRCIKALIPNMRERRSGCIINVTSIAGRMAIAPAGSYAASKWALEALSEILAQEMKVFNVRVAIVEPGVIATPIFSKARPVPPDSPYPHARRQRALFSASLTQPTSPFVVGEKICEIVESDSWRLRYPVGPDAEPFLKWRASKTDEEVVQLGGTTDDEFKSNIKREFGLDIVL
;
A
#
# COMPACT_ATOMS: atom_id res chain seq x y z
N MET A 1 -7.63 -8.27 23.26
CA MET A 1 -6.70 -7.18 22.86
C MET A 1 -5.71 -7.80 21.88
N THR A 2 -5.62 -7.29 20.68
CA THR A 2 -4.82 -7.85 19.59
C THR A 2 -3.49 -7.12 19.50
N ILE A 3 -2.41 -7.82 19.19
CA ILE A 3 -1.10 -7.23 18.92
C ILE A 3 -0.93 -7.10 17.42
N ALA A 4 -0.84 -5.87 16.94
CA ALA A 4 -0.71 -5.54 15.52
C ALA A 4 0.65 -4.92 15.19
N LEU A 5 1.39 -5.52 14.27
CA LEU A 5 2.61 -4.96 13.71
C LEU A 5 2.29 -4.27 12.38
N VAL A 6 2.67 -3.00 12.27
CA VAL A 6 2.46 -2.20 11.05
C VAL A 6 3.79 -1.73 10.52
N THR A 7 4.07 -1.95 9.23
CA THR A 7 5.31 -1.51 8.58
C THR A 7 5.15 -0.16 7.88
N GLY A 8 6.20 0.69 7.91
CA GLY A 8 6.20 1.95 7.18
C GLY A 8 5.31 3.04 7.80
N THR A 9 5.38 3.23 9.11
CA THR A 9 4.47 4.06 9.91
C THR A 9 4.89 5.52 10.07
N SER A 10 5.97 5.94 9.44
CA SER A 10 6.47 7.32 9.57
C SER A 10 5.55 8.39 8.98
N SER A 11 4.56 8.03 8.18
CA SER A 11 3.60 8.94 7.55
C SER A 11 2.48 8.20 6.83
N GLY A 12 1.47 8.92 6.33
CA GLY A 12 0.45 8.42 5.41
C GLY A 12 -0.37 7.27 5.98
N ILE A 13 -0.63 6.24 5.16
CA ILE A 13 -1.50 5.12 5.53
C ILE A 13 -0.97 4.36 6.75
N GLY A 14 0.34 4.12 6.84
CA GLY A 14 0.91 3.38 7.98
C GLY A 14 0.75 4.11 9.31
N LEU A 15 0.96 5.43 9.33
CA LEU A 15 0.71 6.28 10.49
C LEU A 15 -0.79 6.23 10.87
N ALA A 16 -1.67 6.49 9.90
CA ALA A 16 -3.11 6.48 10.12
C ALA A 16 -3.61 5.12 10.63
N THR A 17 -3.14 4.02 10.04
CA THR A 17 -3.46 2.65 10.49
C THR A 17 -3.03 2.41 11.92
N SER A 18 -1.80 2.83 12.29
CA SER A 18 -1.29 2.65 13.66
C SER A 18 -2.16 3.40 14.67
N VAL A 19 -2.52 4.64 14.36
CA VAL A 19 -3.39 5.46 15.22
C VAL A 19 -4.81 4.88 15.30
N SER A 20 -5.42 4.49 14.17
CA SER A 20 -6.77 3.92 14.15
C SER A 20 -6.86 2.62 14.96
N LEU A 21 -5.91 1.69 14.79
CA LEU A 21 -5.87 0.44 15.55
C LEU A 21 -5.71 0.70 17.06
N ALA A 22 -4.80 1.62 17.43
CA ALA A 22 -4.57 1.94 18.83
C ALA A 22 -5.78 2.63 19.51
N ARG A 23 -6.48 3.52 18.80
CA ARG A 23 -7.74 4.13 19.28
C ARG A 23 -8.84 3.11 19.53
N ARG A 24 -8.82 1.97 18.85
CA ARG A 24 -9.73 0.84 19.08
C ARG A 24 -9.25 -0.15 20.14
N GLY A 25 -8.16 0.20 20.88
CA GLY A 25 -7.65 -0.57 22.00
C GLY A 25 -6.73 -1.75 21.61
N HIS A 26 -6.28 -1.83 20.37
CA HIS A 26 -5.25 -2.78 19.96
C HIS A 26 -3.86 -2.28 20.39
N LYS A 27 -2.99 -3.19 20.80
CA LYS A 27 -1.57 -2.88 21.03
C LYS A 27 -0.86 -2.83 19.67
N VAL A 28 -0.26 -1.68 19.34
CA VAL A 28 0.36 -1.46 18.04
C VAL A 28 1.88 -1.40 18.15
N ILE A 29 2.56 -2.19 17.35
CA ILE A 29 3.99 -2.12 17.10
C ILE A 29 4.17 -1.40 15.77
N ALA A 30 4.43 -0.11 15.83
CA ALA A 30 4.59 0.74 14.66
C ALA A 30 6.07 0.75 14.23
N THR A 31 6.35 0.27 13.01
CA THR A 31 7.73 0.12 12.58
C THR A 31 8.11 1.06 11.43
N MET A 32 9.35 1.55 11.48
CA MET A 32 9.92 2.41 10.44
C MET A 32 11.44 2.24 10.35
N ARG A 33 12.00 2.48 9.16
CA ARG A 33 13.45 2.35 8.93
C ARG A 33 14.28 3.37 9.72
N ASP A 34 13.78 4.61 9.83
CA ASP A 34 14.47 5.73 10.47
C ASP A 34 13.59 6.29 11.60
N LEU A 35 14.01 6.07 12.83
CA LEU A 35 13.30 6.51 14.03
C LEU A 35 13.25 8.04 14.19
N ASN A 36 14.14 8.79 13.55
CA ASN A 36 14.08 10.25 13.54
C ASN A 36 12.81 10.77 12.84
N ARG A 37 12.12 9.94 12.07
CA ARG A 37 10.87 10.25 11.40
C ARG A 37 9.63 9.87 12.19
N SER A 38 9.78 9.54 13.46
CA SER A 38 8.67 9.13 14.35
C SER A 38 7.92 10.29 15.01
N THR A 39 8.39 11.53 14.86
CA THR A 39 7.94 12.71 15.61
C THR A 39 6.42 12.90 15.60
N GLU A 40 5.79 12.80 14.44
CA GLU A 40 4.34 12.98 14.30
C GLU A 40 3.56 11.85 15.01
N LEU A 41 3.97 10.60 14.80
CA LEU A 41 3.33 9.46 15.43
C LEU A 41 3.49 9.49 16.96
N ARG A 42 4.69 9.84 17.47
CA ARG A 42 4.94 10.00 18.90
C ARG A 42 4.04 11.07 19.52
N LYS A 43 3.96 12.24 18.87
CA LYS A 43 3.11 13.34 19.33
C LYS A 43 1.65 12.91 19.48
N ILE A 44 1.11 12.19 18.51
CA ILE A 44 -0.28 11.70 18.55
C ILE A 44 -0.41 10.64 19.65
N ALA A 45 0.50 9.68 19.72
CA ALA A 45 0.46 8.61 20.70
C ALA A 45 0.52 9.12 22.14
N GLU A 46 1.38 10.08 22.43
CA GLU A 46 1.50 10.72 23.73
C GLU A 46 0.27 11.58 24.08
N ALA A 47 -0.20 12.40 23.14
CA ALA A 47 -1.36 13.28 23.38
C ALA A 47 -2.64 12.51 23.68
N GLU A 48 -2.82 11.34 23.08
CA GLU A 48 -4.00 10.50 23.25
C GLU A 48 -3.77 9.27 24.13
N SER A 49 -2.58 9.13 24.73
CA SER A 49 -2.18 7.97 25.55
C SER A 49 -2.42 6.62 24.86
N LEU A 50 -2.08 6.54 23.57
CA LEU A 50 -2.34 5.36 22.75
C LEU A 50 -1.31 4.24 23.02
N PRO A 51 -1.72 2.97 23.01
CA PRO A 51 -0.83 1.82 23.22
C PRO A 51 0.02 1.51 21.96
N ILE A 52 0.89 2.45 21.55
CA ILE A 52 1.77 2.35 20.39
C ILE A 52 3.23 2.28 20.87
N SER A 53 3.91 1.20 20.54
CA SER A 53 5.38 1.14 20.57
C SER A 53 5.95 1.47 19.20
N ILE A 54 7.08 2.17 19.15
CA ILE A 54 7.73 2.55 17.88
C ILE A 54 9.09 1.87 17.80
N GLU A 55 9.26 1.04 16.79
CA GLU A 55 10.40 0.16 16.61
C GLU A 55 11.11 0.39 15.27
N GLN A 56 12.43 0.17 15.27
CA GLN A 56 13.19 0.22 14.04
C GLN A 56 13.03 -1.08 13.24
N LEU A 57 12.68 -0.97 11.98
CA LEU A 57 12.62 -2.09 11.05
C LEU A 57 12.82 -1.57 9.62
N ASP A 58 13.86 -2.08 8.96
CA ASP A 58 14.07 -1.90 7.52
C ASP A 58 13.62 -3.17 6.79
N VAL A 59 12.50 -3.10 6.10
CA VAL A 59 11.95 -4.22 5.32
C VAL A 59 12.86 -4.67 4.16
N ASN A 60 13.83 -3.85 3.77
CA ASN A 60 14.79 -4.16 2.72
C ASN A 60 16.01 -4.93 3.23
N SER A 61 16.11 -5.20 4.53
CA SER A 61 17.22 -5.90 5.16
C SER A 61 16.77 -7.20 5.82
N ASP A 62 17.27 -8.33 5.35
CA ASP A 62 17.00 -9.64 5.93
C ASP A 62 17.40 -9.68 7.41
N ILE A 63 18.56 -9.09 7.76
CA ILE A 63 19.04 -9.01 9.14
C ILE A 63 18.08 -8.19 9.99
N SER A 64 17.71 -6.98 9.55
CA SER A 64 16.80 -6.12 10.30
C SER A 64 15.46 -6.79 10.54
N VAL A 65 14.90 -7.48 9.54
CA VAL A 65 13.61 -8.17 9.69
C VAL A 65 13.73 -9.35 10.66
N ASN A 66 14.74 -10.22 10.46
CA ASN A 66 14.90 -11.41 11.30
C ASN A 66 15.16 -11.05 12.77
N ASP A 67 16.06 -10.11 13.03
CA ASP A 67 16.39 -9.69 14.40
C ASP A 67 15.19 -9.02 15.10
N SER A 68 14.52 -8.08 14.39
CA SER A 68 13.35 -7.41 14.94
C SER A 68 12.19 -8.38 15.21
N MET A 69 11.87 -9.28 14.29
CA MET A 69 10.78 -10.23 14.48
C MET A 69 11.08 -11.25 15.57
N SER A 70 12.33 -11.76 15.67
CA SER A 70 12.74 -12.67 16.72
C SER A 70 12.63 -12.02 18.10
N ARG A 71 13.10 -10.79 18.23
CA ARG A 71 12.99 -10.01 19.47
C ARG A 71 11.53 -9.76 19.85
N LEU A 72 10.71 -9.29 18.92
CA LEU A 72 9.29 -8.99 19.17
C LEU A 72 8.49 -10.25 19.55
N LEU A 73 8.76 -11.39 18.92
CA LEU A 73 8.14 -12.65 19.29
C LEU A 73 8.60 -13.12 20.70
N SER A 74 9.87 -12.88 21.07
CA SER A 74 10.35 -13.18 22.42
C SER A 74 9.73 -12.28 23.50
N GLU A 75 9.48 -11.01 23.18
CA GLU A 75 8.89 -10.02 24.11
C GLU A 75 7.37 -10.17 24.29
N HIS A 76 6.68 -10.63 23.23
CA HIS A 76 5.22 -10.62 23.19
C HIS A 76 4.60 -12.02 23.04
N ASP A 77 5.41 -13.07 22.89
CA ASP A 77 5.00 -14.45 22.60
C ASP A 77 4.38 -14.60 21.19
N HIS A 78 3.62 -13.62 20.73
CA HIS A 78 2.98 -13.65 19.42
C HIS A 78 2.69 -12.26 18.86
N ILE A 79 2.44 -12.23 17.56
CA ILE A 79 1.86 -11.10 16.82
C ILE A 79 0.62 -11.61 16.11
N ASP A 80 -0.53 -10.99 16.38
CA ASP A 80 -1.83 -11.44 15.83
C ASP A 80 -2.06 -10.91 14.43
N VAL A 81 -1.62 -9.67 14.17
CA VAL A 81 -1.85 -8.98 12.90
C VAL A 81 -0.54 -8.43 12.35
N LEU A 82 -0.27 -8.75 11.09
CA LEU A 82 0.78 -8.12 10.29
C LEU A 82 0.15 -7.22 9.24
N VAL A 83 0.46 -5.91 9.26
CA VAL A 83 0.09 -4.98 8.20
C VAL A 83 1.33 -4.61 7.39
N ASN A 84 1.50 -5.20 6.22
CA ASN A 84 2.53 -4.84 5.26
C ASN A 84 2.09 -3.60 4.49
N ASN A 85 2.53 -2.43 4.97
CA ASN A 85 2.21 -1.13 4.37
C ASN A 85 3.45 -0.41 3.82
N ALA A 86 4.65 -0.72 4.30
CA ALA A 86 5.88 -0.10 3.79
C ALA A 86 5.94 -0.19 2.26
N GLY A 87 6.17 0.95 1.61
CA GLY A 87 6.18 0.99 0.15
C GLY A 87 6.74 2.29 -0.42
N LEU A 88 7.18 2.18 -1.66
CA LEU A 88 7.64 3.28 -2.50
C LEU A 88 6.66 3.48 -3.64
N GLY A 89 6.40 4.74 -3.99
CA GLY A 89 5.77 5.10 -5.25
C GLY A 89 6.73 4.89 -6.42
N GLY A 90 6.17 4.76 -7.61
CA GLY A 90 6.96 4.64 -8.82
C GLY A 90 6.17 5.18 -10.01
N GLY A 91 6.70 6.16 -10.69
CA GLY A 91 6.12 6.73 -11.91
C GLY A 91 7.23 7.20 -12.84
N GLY A 92 6.96 7.15 -14.12
CA GLY A 92 7.87 7.46 -15.21
C GLY A 92 7.81 6.40 -16.30
N SER A 93 8.14 6.80 -17.51
CA SER A 93 8.14 5.90 -18.67
C SER A 93 9.18 4.80 -18.50
N ILE A 94 8.89 3.61 -19.00
CA ILE A 94 9.77 2.43 -18.83
C ILE A 94 11.18 2.70 -19.36
N GLU A 95 11.29 3.35 -20.49
CA GLU A 95 12.57 3.69 -21.12
C GLU A 95 13.40 4.68 -20.26
N GLU A 96 12.74 5.67 -19.65
CA GLU A 96 13.39 6.77 -18.94
C GLU A 96 13.81 6.43 -17.52
N LEU A 97 13.23 5.38 -16.93
CA LEU A 97 13.56 4.97 -15.58
C LEU A 97 14.74 3.99 -15.55
N PRO A 98 15.76 4.25 -14.72
CA PRO A 98 16.88 3.32 -14.58
C PRO A 98 16.41 1.98 -13.99
N LEU A 99 16.97 0.87 -14.46
CA LEU A 99 16.65 -0.48 -13.96
C LEU A 99 16.82 -0.61 -12.43
N ALA A 100 17.78 0.13 -11.86
CA ALA A 100 17.98 0.16 -10.41
C ALA A 100 16.72 0.64 -9.66
N PHE A 101 15.95 1.57 -10.23
CA PHE A 101 14.71 2.03 -9.62
C PHE A 101 13.60 0.97 -9.63
N PHE A 102 13.50 0.19 -10.71
CA PHE A 102 12.58 -0.95 -10.74
C PHE A 102 12.92 -1.97 -9.65
N ARG A 103 14.23 -2.24 -9.45
CA ARG A 103 14.70 -3.13 -8.38
C ARG A 103 14.38 -2.58 -6.99
N GLU A 104 14.60 -1.28 -6.76
CA GLU A 104 14.32 -0.61 -5.48
C GLU A 104 12.83 -0.68 -5.12
N VAL A 105 11.94 -0.38 -6.09
CA VAL A 105 10.50 -0.45 -5.89
C VAL A 105 10.05 -1.88 -5.61
N MET A 106 10.56 -2.85 -6.37
CA MET A 106 10.25 -4.27 -6.16
C MET A 106 10.78 -4.76 -4.81
N GLU A 107 12.00 -4.36 -4.43
CA GLU A 107 12.63 -4.71 -3.17
C GLU A 107 11.79 -4.29 -1.97
N THR A 108 11.30 -3.04 -1.98
CA THR A 108 10.50 -2.53 -0.86
C THR A 108 9.07 -3.08 -0.88
N ASN A 109 8.39 -2.99 -2.04
CA ASN A 109 6.95 -3.24 -2.10
C ASN A 109 6.58 -4.73 -2.09
N TYR A 110 7.46 -5.58 -2.61
CA TYR A 110 7.22 -7.01 -2.72
C TYR A 110 8.12 -7.83 -1.79
N PHE A 111 9.45 -7.74 -1.94
CA PHE A 111 10.36 -8.54 -1.13
C PHE A 111 10.35 -8.12 0.34
N GLY A 112 10.16 -6.83 0.63
CA GLY A 112 10.01 -6.33 1.99
C GLY A 112 8.79 -6.94 2.71
N ALA A 113 7.64 -6.97 2.04
CA ALA A 113 6.44 -7.63 2.55
C ALA A 113 6.66 -9.15 2.72
N LEU A 114 7.26 -9.81 1.72
CA LEU A 114 7.56 -11.24 1.76
C LEU A 114 8.47 -11.62 2.94
N ARG A 115 9.50 -10.81 3.25
CA ARG A 115 10.36 -11.03 4.43
C ARG A 115 9.55 -11.01 5.74
N CYS A 116 8.74 -9.99 5.94
CA CYS A 116 7.90 -9.87 7.14
C CYS A 116 6.91 -11.05 7.25
N ILE A 117 6.29 -11.43 6.14
CA ILE A 117 5.40 -12.59 6.04
C ILE A 117 6.15 -13.86 6.48
N LYS A 118 7.30 -14.17 5.86
CA LYS A 118 8.07 -15.38 6.16
C LYS A 118 8.54 -15.44 7.62
N ALA A 119 8.85 -14.31 8.23
CA ALA A 119 9.29 -14.25 9.62
C ALA A 119 8.16 -14.54 10.62
N LEU A 120 6.90 -14.20 10.30
CA LEU A 120 5.77 -14.35 11.24
C LEU A 120 4.88 -15.57 10.97
N ILE A 121 4.82 -16.07 9.73
CA ILE A 121 3.98 -17.23 9.37
C ILE A 121 4.20 -18.45 10.28
N PRO A 122 5.44 -18.88 10.65
CA PRO A 122 5.61 -20.07 11.47
C PRO A 122 4.83 -19.97 12.80
N ASN A 123 4.94 -18.84 13.51
CA ASN A 123 4.22 -18.61 14.77
C ASN A 123 2.70 -18.57 14.56
N MET A 124 2.20 -17.85 13.55
CA MET A 124 0.77 -17.80 13.25
C MET A 124 0.21 -19.17 12.86
N ARG A 125 0.95 -19.94 12.06
CA ARG A 125 0.58 -21.29 11.62
C ARG A 125 0.48 -22.25 12.80
N GLU A 126 1.47 -22.27 13.69
CA GLU A 126 1.50 -23.12 14.88
C GLU A 126 0.35 -22.83 15.83
N ARG A 127 0.06 -21.56 16.06
CA ARG A 127 -1.08 -21.11 16.87
C ARG A 127 -2.44 -21.28 16.17
N ARG A 128 -2.47 -21.55 14.87
CA ARG A 128 -3.66 -21.61 14.03
C ARG A 128 -4.52 -20.34 14.16
N SER A 129 -3.86 -19.21 14.27
CA SER A 129 -4.49 -17.88 14.47
C SER A 129 -3.58 -16.79 13.96
N GLY A 130 -4.14 -15.83 13.23
CA GLY A 130 -3.44 -14.66 12.72
C GLY A 130 -4.18 -13.99 11.57
N CYS A 131 -3.76 -12.77 11.26
CA CYS A 131 -4.26 -12.00 10.12
C CYS A 131 -3.10 -11.27 9.43
N ILE A 132 -2.91 -11.51 8.16
CA ILE A 132 -1.91 -10.82 7.33
C ILE A 132 -2.65 -9.89 6.38
N ILE A 133 -2.36 -8.59 6.46
CA ILE A 133 -2.97 -7.56 5.64
C ILE A 133 -1.90 -6.92 4.77
N ASN A 134 -2.02 -7.11 3.45
CA ASN A 134 -1.11 -6.50 2.49
C ASN A 134 -1.76 -5.26 1.86
N VAL A 135 -1.15 -4.09 2.08
CA VAL A 135 -1.60 -2.85 1.45
C VAL A 135 -1.01 -2.78 0.04
N THR A 136 -1.83 -3.13 -0.94
CA THR A 136 -1.47 -3.09 -2.35
C THR A 136 -1.81 -1.74 -2.97
N SER A 137 -2.68 -1.69 -3.92
CA SER A 137 -3.28 -0.53 -4.60
C SER A 137 -4.24 -1.01 -5.67
N ILE A 138 -5.16 -0.17 -6.12
CA ILE A 138 -5.87 -0.41 -7.39
C ILE A 138 -4.90 -0.66 -8.56
N ALA A 139 -3.69 -0.07 -8.50
CA ALA A 139 -2.62 -0.32 -9.48
C ALA A 139 -2.09 -1.77 -9.48
N GLY A 140 -2.40 -2.57 -8.47
CA GLY A 140 -2.14 -4.01 -8.44
C GLY A 140 -3.13 -4.82 -9.28
N ARG A 141 -4.18 -4.20 -9.81
CA ARG A 141 -5.21 -4.81 -10.68
C ARG A 141 -5.44 -4.05 -11.97
N MET A 142 -4.95 -2.83 -12.09
CA MET A 142 -4.99 -2.03 -13.31
C MET A 142 -3.61 -1.43 -13.59
N ALA A 143 -3.01 -1.80 -14.71
CA ALA A 143 -1.75 -1.25 -15.17
C ALA A 143 -2.01 -0.10 -16.14
N ILE A 144 -1.73 1.13 -15.72
CA ILE A 144 -1.89 2.34 -16.54
C ILE A 144 -0.55 3.07 -16.62
N ALA A 145 -0.17 3.48 -17.84
CA ALA A 145 1.04 4.27 -18.04
C ALA A 145 0.98 5.61 -17.26
N PRO A 146 2.10 6.03 -16.67
CA PRO A 146 3.44 5.50 -16.72
C PRO A 146 3.88 4.81 -15.41
N ALA A 147 3.03 4.04 -14.77
CA ALA A 147 3.26 3.46 -13.44
C ALA A 147 3.95 2.07 -13.47
N GLY A 148 4.75 1.77 -14.50
CA GLY A 148 5.26 0.41 -14.75
C GLY A 148 5.97 -0.24 -13.57
N SER A 149 6.92 0.44 -12.91
CA SER A 149 7.64 -0.12 -11.75
C SER A 149 6.73 -0.35 -10.54
N TYR A 150 5.84 0.60 -10.26
CA TYR A 150 4.90 0.52 -9.15
C TYR A 150 3.84 -0.55 -9.39
N ALA A 151 3.17 -0.50 -10.55
CA ALA A 151 2.14 -1.47 -10.91
C ALA A 151 2.70 -2.90 -10.86
N ALA A 152 3.86 -3.16 -11.47
CA ALA A 152 4.49 -4.48 -11.43
C ALA A 152 4.70 -4.98 -10.00
N SER A 153 5.18 -4.13 -9.08
CA SER A 153 5.39 -4.51 -7.67
C SER A 153 4.08 -4.81 -6.94
N LYS A 154 3.02 -4.04 -7.23
CA LYS A 154 1.71 -4.26 -6.59
C LYS A 154 0.99 -5.47 -7.18
N TRP A 155 1.10 -5.75 -8.48
CA TRP A 155 0.63 -7.00 -9.10
C TRP A 155 1.34 -8.22 -8.52
N ALA A 156 2.66 -8.14 -8.30
CA ALA A 156 3.40 -9.22 -7.66
C ALA A 156 2.90 -9.48 -6.23
N LEU A 157 2.62 -8.42 -5.45
CA LEU A 157 2.10 -8.56 -4.10
C LEU A 157 0.65 -9.09 -4.08
N GLU A 158 -0.18 -8.73 -5.06
CA GLU A 158 -1.52 -9.30 -5.25
C GLU A 158 -1.45 -10.82 -5.46
N ALA A 159 -0.65 -11.26 -6.43
CA ALA A 159 -0.49 -12.67 -6.75
C ALA A 159 0.06 -13.46 -5.55
N LEU A 160 1.07 -12.94 -4.85
CA LEU A 160 1.60 -13.53 -3.62
C LEU A 160 0.51 -13.67 -2.56
N SER A 161 -0.32 -12.65 -2.38
CA SER A 161 -1.37 -12.63 -1.37
C SER A 161 -2.48 -13.62 -1.66
N GLU A 162 -2.85 -13.82 -2.94
CA GLU A 162 -3.81 -14.85 -3.35
C GLU A 162 -3.33 -16.26 -3.04
N ILE A 163 -2.07 -16.56 -3.36
CA ILE A 163 -1.47 -17.86 -3.06
C ILE A 163 -1.37 -18.06 -1.54
N LEU A 164 -0.86 -17.06 -0.83
CA LEU A 164 -0.74 -17.10 0.61
C LEU A 164 -2.09 -17.33 1.31
N ALA A 165 -3.16 -16.71 0.84
CA ALA A 165 -4.50 -16.92 1.40
C ALA A 165 -4.96 -18.39 1.28
N GLN A 166 -4.64 -19.05 0.17
CA GLN A 166 -4.94 -20.46 -0.05
C GLN A 166 -4.11 -21.36 0.87
N GLU A 167 -2.80 -21.11 0.94
CA GLU A 167 -1.88 -21.90 1.78
C GLU A 167 -2.22 -21.76 3.27
N MET A 168 -2.58 -20.56 3.72
CA MET A 168 -2.82 -20.29 5.13
C MET A 168 -4.23 -20.64 5.61
N LYS A 169 -5.16 -20.90 4.68
CA LYS A 169 -6.55 -21.27 5.01
C LYS A 169 -6.64 -22.51 5.90
N VAL A 170 -5.85 -23.54 5.62
CA VAL A 170 -5.81 -24.79 6.39
C VAL A 170 -5.30 -24.58 7.83
N PHE A 171 -4.57 -23.50 8.07
CA PHE A 171 -4.05 -23.14 9.38
C PHE A 171 -4.89 -22.06 10.09
N ASN A 172 -6.06 -21.72 9.56
CA ASN A 172 -6.94 -20.68 10.11
C ASN A 172 -6.26 -19.31 10.27
N VAL A 173 -5.32 -18.99 9.39
CA VAL A 173 -4.69 -17.66 9.31
C VAL A 173 -5.30 -16.90 8.14
N ARG A 174 -5.88 -15.74 8.41
CA ARG A 174 -6.54 -14.92 7.40
C ARG A 174 -5.53 -14.09 6.63
N VAL A 175 -5.77 -13.92 5.34
CA VAL A 175 -5.03 -12.97 4.50
C VAL A 175 -6.02 -12.02 3.87
N ALA A 176 -5.72 -10.73 3.91
CA ALA A 176 -6.52 -9.69 3.28
C ALA A 176 -5.63 -8.76 2.45
N ILE A 177 -6.19 -8.26 1.36
CA ILE A 177 -5.57 -7.31 0.47
C ILE A 177 -6.37 -6.01 0.55
N VAL A 178 -5.71 -4.93 0.93
CA VAL A 178 -6.29 -3.59 0.90
C VAL A 178 -5.80 -2.89 -0.36
N GLU A 179 -6.76 -2.44 -1.19
CA GLU A 179 -6.51 -1.84 -2.51
C GLU A 179 -6.88 -0.34 -2.49
N PRO A 180 -6.02 0.56 -1.96
CA PRO A 180 -6.33 1.99 -1.96
C PRO A 180 -6.36 2.58 -3.36
N GLY A 181 -7.29 3.52 -3.59
CA GLY A 181 -7.27 4.44 -4.71
C GLY A 181 -6.29 5.59 -4.47
N VAL A 182 -6.66 6.80 -4.88
CA VAL A 182 -5.85 8.01 -4.65
C VAL A 182 -6.07 8.52 -3.23
N ILE A 183 -5.12 8.23 -2.35
CA ILE A 183 -5.15 8.62 -0.93
C ILE A 183 -4.12 9.73 -0.70
N ALA A 184 -4.51 10.81 -0.02
CA ALA A 184 -3.64 11.95 0.27
C ALA A 184 -2.48 11.56 1.21
N THR A 185 -1.36 11.19 0.64
CA THR A 185 -0.16 10.76 1.36
C THR A 185 1.11 11.35 0.72
N PRO A 186 2.24 11.39 1.45
CA PRO A 186 3.51 11.85 0.92
C PRO A 186 4.08 11.00 -0.24
N ILE A 187 3.44 9.91 -0.64
CA ILE A 187 3.90 9.08 -1.76
C ILE A 187 3.91 9.86 -3.08
N PHE A 188 2.95 10.77 -3.27
CA PHE A 188 2.84 11.59 -4.48
C PHE A 188 3.91 12.70 -4.55
N SER A 189 4.31 13.28 -3.40
CA SER A 189 5.35 14.31 -3.35
C SER A 189 6.77 13.77 -3.57
N LYS A 190 6.95 12.45 -3.48
CA LYS A 190 8.22 11.76 -3.72
C LYS A 190 8.35 11.24 -5.16
N ALA A 191 7.41 11.58 -6.03
CA ALA A 191 7.49 11.22 -7.44
C ALA A 191 8.74 11.85 -8.09
N ARG A 192 9.42 11.06 -8.92
CA ARG A 192 10.58 11.58 -9.68
C ARG A 192 10.13 12.68 -10.63
N PRO A 193 10.97 13.72 -10.84
CA PRO A 193 10.69 14.71 -11.85
C PRO A 193 10.65 14.05 -13.24
N VAL A 194 9.71 14.50 -14.07
CA VAL A 194 9.67 14.14 -15.50
C VAL A 194 10.74 14.93 -16.22
N PRO A 195 11.58 14.32 -17.07
CA PRO A 195 12.48 15.07 -17.93
C PRO A 195 11.72 16.13 -18.74
N PRO A 196 12.24 17.36 -18.86
CA PRO A 196 11.56 18.43 -19.58
C PRO A 196 11.33 18.12 -21.05
N ASP A 197 12.21 17.33 -21.64
CA ASP A 197 12.26 16.89 -23.03
C ASP A 197 11.71 15.47 -23.24
N SER A 198 11.02 14.92 -22.26
CA SER A 198 10.41 13.58 -22.38
C SER A 198 9.44 13.52 -23.56
N PRO A 199 9.62 12.56 -24.49
CA PRO A 199 8.67 12.33 -25.57
C PRO A 199 7.35 11.69 -25.10
N TYR A 200 7.28 11.27 -23.83
CA TYR A 200 6.13 10.56 -23.27
C TYR A 200 5.15 11.52 -22.59
N PRO A 201 3.92 11.69 -23.09
CA PRO A 201 2.92 12.56 -22.44
C PRO A 201 2.36 11.99 -21.14
N HIS A 202 2.53 10.69 -20.91
CA HIS A 202 1.85 9.94 -19.86
C HIS A 202 2.16 10.43 -18.45
N ALA A 203 3.41 10.81 -18.16
CA ALA A 203 3.80 11.27 -16.83
C ALA A 203 3.17 12.63 -16.49
N ARG A 204 3.04 13.53 -17.46
CA ARG A 204 2.35 14.81 -17.32
C ARG A 204 0.85 14.57 -17.10
N ARG A 205 0.23 13.70 -17.88
CA ARG A 205 -1.18 13.30 -17.75
C ARG A 205 -1.48 12.67 -16.39
N GLN A 206 -0.63 11.77 -15.92
CA GLN A 206 -0.78 11.16 -14.59
C GLN A 206 -0.70 12.19 -13.47
N ARG A 207 0.23 13.15 -13.55
CA ARG A 207 0.30 14.23 -12.58
C ARG A 207 -0.97 15.08 -12.55
N ALA A 208 -1.50 15.43 -13.74
CA ALA A 208 -2.72 16.21 -13.84
C ALA A 208 -3.92 15.42 -13.25
N LEU A 209 -4.01 14.13 -13.50
CA LEU A 209 -5.02 13.25 -12.91
C LEU A 209 -4.91 13.23 -11.38
N PHE A 210 -3.72 13.00 -10.83
CA PHE A 210 -3.52 13.00 -9.38
C PHE A 210 -3.79 14.36 -8.76
N SER A 211 -3.38 15.47 -9.41
CA SER A 211 -3.68 16.83 -8.94
C SER A 211 -5.20 17.05 -8.88
N ALA A 212 -5.94 16.66 -9.90
CA ALA A 212 -7.40 16.77 -9.92
C ALA A 212 -8.05 15.88 -8.82
N SER A 213 -7.61 14.63 -8.67
CA SER A 213 -8.10 13.74 -7.61
C SER A 213 -7.81 14.27 -6.20
N LEU A 214 -6.70 14.96 -6.01
CA LEU A 214 -6.30 15.53 -4.72
C LEU A 214 -6.92 16.93 -4.44
N THR A 215 -7.75 17.48 -5.33
CA THR A 215 -8.55 18.68 -5.00
C THR A 215 -9.59 18.40 -3.91
N GLN A 216 -10.04 17.14 -3.82
CA GLN A 216 -10.85 16.63 -2.73
C GLN A 216 -10.12 15.44 -2.09
N PRO A 217 -9.15 15.71 -1.21
CA PRO A 217 -8.21 14.70 -0.74
C PRO A 217 -8.89 13.67 0.17
N THR A 218 -8.78 12.40 -0.18
CA THR A 218 -9.20 11.30 0.69
C THR A 218 -8.16 11.09 1.79
N SER A 219 -8.59 11.21 3.03
CA SER A 219 -7.72 11.04 4.21
C SER A 219 -7.16 9.61 4.30
N PRO A 220 -5.88 9.41 4.68
CA PRO A 220 -5.33 8.09 4.94
C PRO A 220 -6.01 7.34 6.09
N PHE A 221 -6.72 8.03 6.96
CA PHE A 221 -7.52 7.41 8.01
C PHE A 221 -8.65 6.54 7.47
N VAL A 222 -9.19 6.81 6.29
CA VAL A 222 -10.18 5.94 5.63
C VAL A 222 -9.62 4.53 5.40
N VAL A 223 -8.33 4.43 5.06
CA VAL A 223 -7.65 3.13 4.92
C VAL A 223 -7.38 2.50 6.29
N GLY A 224 -6.96 3.30 7.27
CA GLY A 224 -6.76 2.84 8.65
C GLY A 224 -8.03 2.24 9.25
N GLU A 225 -9.18 2.92 9.10
CA GLU A 225 -10.48 2.42 9.56
C GLU A 225 -10.88 1.12 8.85
N LYS A 226 -10.66 1.01 7.55
CA LYS A 226 -10.91 -0.25 6.81
C LYS A 226 -10.04 -1.39 7.32
N ILE A 227 -8.78 -1.13 7.65
CA ILE A 227 -7.89 -2.14 8.25
C ILE A 227 -8.42 -2.56 9.63
N CYS A 228 -8.90 -1.63 10.45
CA CYS A 228 -9.54 -1.96 11.73
C CYS A 228 -10.76 -2.88 11.54
N GLU A 229 -11.66 -2.56 10.60
CA GLU A 229 -12.80 -3.42 10.26
C GLU A 229 -12.37 -4.84 9.87
N ILE A 230 -11.29 -4.97 9.09
CA ILE A 230 -10.75 -6.29 8.69
C ILE A 230 -10.21 -7.04 9.91
N VAL A 231 -9.47 -6.36 10.79
CA VAL A 231 -8.90 -6.97 12.00
C VAL A 231 -9.99 -7.48 12.93
N GLU A 232 -11.04 -6.69 13.13
CA GLU A 232 -12.14 -6.97 14.06
C GLU A 232 -13.21 -7.93 13.50
N SER A 233 -13.16 -8.24 12.20
CA SER A 233 -14.11 -9.15 11.55
C SER A 233 -13.59 -10.58 11.49
N ASP A 234 -14.51 -11.54 11.37
CA ASP A 234 -14.20 -12.95 11.05
C ASP A 234 -14.29 -13.22 9.53
N SER A 235 -14.39 -12.18 8.72
CA SER A 235 -14.56 -12.28 7.28
C SER A 235 -13.32 -12.89 6.60
N TRP A 236 -13.56 -13.81 5.68
CA TRP A 236 -12.55 -14.39 4.78
C TRP A 236 -12.51 -13.70 3.42
N ARG A 237 -13.14 -12.54 3.29
CA ARG A 237 -13.04 -11.75 2.07
C ARG A 237 -11.58 -11.38 1.83
N LEU A 238 -11.10 -11.59 0.59
CA LEU A 238 -9.70 -11.39 0.26
C LEU A 238 -9.39 -9.93 -0.05
N ARG A 239 -10.21 -9.25 -0.88
CA ARG A 239 -9.91 -7.89 -1.40
C ARG A 239 -10.87 -6.84 -0.88
N TYR A 240 -10.28 -5.69 -0.53
CA TYR A 240 -10.96 -4.53 0.01
C TYR A 240 -10.50 -3.27 -0.73
N PRO A 241 -11.16 -2.87 -1.83
CA PRO A 241 -10.97 -1.56 -2.42
C PRO A 241 -11.31 -0.46 -1.43
N VAL A 242 -10.47 0.58 -1.32
CA VAL A 242 -10.64 1.65 -0.33
C VAL A 242 -10.41 3.03 -0.95
N GLY A 243 -11.33 3.94 -0.68
CA GLY A 243 -11.40 5.26 -1.25
C GLY A 243 -12.55 5.39 -2.23
N PRO A 244 -13.06 6.61 -2.44
CA PRO A 244 -14.25 6.85 -3.26
C PRO A 244 -14.02 6.52 -4.74
N ASP A 245 -12.79 6.53 -5.18
CA ASP A 245 -12.34 6.29 -6.55
C ASP A 245 -11.93 4.83 -6.81
N ALA A 246 -11.65 4.04 -5.77
CA ALA A 246 -11.07 2.70 -5.93
C ALA A 246 -11.99 1.75 -6.73
N GLU A 247 -13.24 1.59 -6.31
CA GLU A 247 -14.20 0.74 -7.04
C GLU A 247 -14.53 1.27 -8.45
N PRO A 248 -14.79 2.57 -8.65
CA PRO A 248 -15.00 3.14 -9.98
C PRO A 248 -13.85 2.84 -10.96
N PHE A 249 -12.60 3.04 -10.56
CA PHE A 249 -11.44 2.72 -11.41
C PHE A 249 -11.36 1.23 -11.73
N LEU A 250 -11.54 0.35 -10.75
CA LEU A 250 -11.50 -1.10 -10.97
C LEU A 250 -12.64 -1.57 -11.89
N LYS A 251 -13.86 -1.06 -11.71
CA LYS A 251 -15.00 -1.36 -12.59
C LYS A 251 -14.75 -0.86 -14.01
N TRP A 252 -14.23 0.37 -14.15
CA TRP A 252 -13.85 0.92 -15.45
C TRP A 252 -12.81 0.03 -16.17
N ARG A 253 -11.74 -0.38 -15.47
CA ARG A 253 -10.74 -1.29 -16.07
C ARG A 253 -11.34 -2.64 -16.47
N ALA A 254 -12.18 -3.21 -15.63
CA ALA A 254 -12.84 -4.48 -15.92
C ALA A 254 -13.84 -4.42 -17.10
N SER A 255 -14.34 -3.23 -17.45
CA SER A 255 -15.22 -3.01 -18.60
C SER A 255 -14.49 -2.82 -19.94
N LYS A 256 -13.14 -2.82 -19.92
CA LYS A 256 -12.31 -2.59 -21.12
C LYS A 256 -11.56 -3.85 -21.52
N THR A 257 -11.44 -4.08 -22.82
CA THR A 257 -10.48 -5.08 -23.34
C THR A 257 -9.05 -4.57 -23.19
N ASP A 258 -8.08 -5.44 -23.34
CA ASP A 258 -6.66 -5.05 -23.25
C ASP A 258 -6.29 -4.12 -24.41
N GLU A 259 -6.84 -4.36 -25.62
CA GLU A 259 -6.63 -3.53 -26.79
C GLU A 259 -7.20 -2.12 -26.61
N GLU A 260 -8.39 -1.98 -26.01
CA GLU A 260 -8.97 -0.67 -25.69
C GLU A 260 -8.07 0.11 -24.72
N VAL A 261 -7.50 -0.56 -23.69
CA VAL A 261 -6.58 0.08 -22.74
C VAL A 261 -5.28 0.49 -23.44
N VAL A 262 -4.74 -0.34 -24.33
CA VAL A 262 -3.54 0.01 -25.12
C VAL A 262 -3.81 1.24 -25.99
N GLN A 263 -4.95 1.33 -26.63
CA GLN A 263 -5.32 2.47 -27.47
C GLN A 263 -5.45 3.79 -26.69
N LEU A 264 -5.86 3.75 -25.43
CA LEU A 264 -5.88 4.95 -24.57
C LEU A 264 -4.49 5.59 -24.42
N GLY A 265 -3.42 4.82 -24.52
CA GLY A 265 -2.04 5.32 -24.52
C GLY A 265 -1.73 6.23 -25.71
N GLY A 266 -2.37 6.03 -26.85
CA GLY A 266 -2.18 6.80 -28.08
C GLY A 266 -3.11 8.02 -28.25
N THR A 267 -3.99 8.30 -27.28
CA THR A 267 -4.92 9.44 -27.35
C THR A 267 -4.18 10.79 -27.31
N THR A 268 -4.77 11.81 -27.92
CA THR A 268 -4.33 13.21 -27.78
C THR A 268 -4.61 13.72 -26.37
N ASP A 269 -4.03 14.87 -25.99
CA ASP A 269 -4.30 15.48 -24.69
C ASP A 269 -5.78 15.86 -24.50
N ASP A 270 -6.42 16.34 -25.54
CA ASP A 270 -7.83 16.74 -25.47
C ASP A 270 -8.77 15.54 -25.38
N GLU A 271 -8.47 14.45 -26.10
CA GLU A 271 -9.17 13.16 -25.95
C GLU A 271 -8.96 12.59 -24.54
N PHE A 272 -7.74 12.66 -24.01
CA PHE A 272 -7.45 12.21 -22.65
C PHE A 272 -8.28 12.98 -21.61
N LYS A 273 -8.29 14.34 -21.67
CA LYS A 273 -9.13 15.18 -20.80
C LYS A 273 -10.61 14.80 -20.89
N SER A 274 -11.10 14.69 -22.14
CA SER A 274 -12.51 14.35 -22.41
C SER A 274 -12.88 12.97 -21.84
N ASN A 275 -12.00 11.98 -21.98
CA ASN A 275 -12.18 10.65 -21.46
C ASN A 275 -12.23 10.66 -19.90
N ILE A 276 -11.29 11.33 -19.26
CA ILE A 276 -11.25 11.43 -17.80
C ILE A 276 -12.49 12.15 -17.25
N LYS A 277 -12.92 13.23 -17.92
CA LYS A 277 -14.15 13.93 -17.53
C LYS A 277 -15.39 13.04 -17.65
N ARG A 278 -15.51 12.33 -18.78
CA ARG A 278 -16.65 11.43 -19.04
C ARG A 278 -16.69 10.24 -18.08
N GLU A 279 -15.55 9.59 -17.84
CA GLU A 279 -15.49 8.33 -17.09
C GLU A 279 -15.46 8.56 -15.55
N PHE A 280 -14.83 9.64 -15.11
CA PHE A 280 -14.57 9.88 -13.68
C PHE A 280 -15.06 11.24 -13.16
N GLY A 281 -15.62 12.09 -14.02
CA GLY A 281 -16.10 13.42 -13.62
C GLY A 281 -15.01 14.43 -13.25
N LEU A 282 -13.73 14.11 -13.50
CA LEU A 282 -12.59 14.93 -13.11
C LEU A 282 -12.22 15.92 -14.21
N ASP A 283 -12.07 17.19 -13.84
CA ASP A 283 -11.52 18.22 -14.69
C ASP A 283 -10.00 18.28 -14.49
N ILE A 284 -9.24 18.03 -15.57
CA ILE A 284 -7.77 18.04 -15.53
C ILE A 284 -7.19 19.16 -16.37
N VAL A 285 -6.13 19.78 -15.86
CA VAL A 285 -5.32 20.78 -16.54
C VAL A 285 -3.96 20.16 -16.85
N LEU A 286 -3.57 20.16 -18.14
CA LEU A 286 -2.29 19.63 -18.64
C LEU A 286 -1.30 20.77 -18.93
#